data_67f20b5a0bc845b9962d903122b1983c
#
_entry.id   67f20b5a0bc845b9962d903122b1983c
#
_cell.length_a   1.000
_cell.length_b   1.000
_cell.length_c   1.000
_cell.angle_alpha   90.00
_cell.angle_beta   90.00
_cell.angle_gamma   90.00
#
_symmetry.space_group_name_H-M   'P 1'
#
loop_
_entity.id
_entity.type
_entity.pdbx_description
1 polymer ?
#
loop_
_entity_poly.entity_id
_entity_poly.type
_entity_poly.pdbx_seq_one_letter_code
_entity_poly.pdbx_strand_id
1 'polypeptide(L)'
;MTVRGEAHIETAPDLARIDITLTARGTDRHTTLNDLTRRNTTALDLIRSYGPAIDTLETSTLTLTPELTRHSRGEHIHTHHGTAHLTATLTDFTPLGELITRLADLDLTRVDGPWWTLRPTSPTHTQARRQAVHNAIHRARDYAHALGTELDALLELDDTTPD
;
A
#
# COMPACT_ATOMS: atom_id res chain seq x y z
N MET A 1 34.52 16.85 7.85
CA MET A 1 33.47 16.65 8.88
C MET A 1 32.21 16.15 8.18
N THR A 2 31.57 15.13 8.71
CA THR A 2 30.30 14.59 8.20
C THR A 2 29.20 14.83 9.23
N VAL A 3 28.06 15.34 8.81
CA VAL A 3 26.86 15.55 9.63
C VAL A 3 25.65 14.95 8.94
N ARG A 4 24.65 14.53 9.73
CA ARG A 4 23.37 14.04 9.24
C ARG A 4 22.28 15.04 9.61
N GLY A 5 21.42 15.37 8.66
CA GLY A 5 20.22 16.16 8.88
C GLY A 5 18.98 15.28 8.74
N GLU A 6 18.03 15.48 9.62
CA GLU A 6 16.75 14.78 9.64
C GLU A 6 15.63 15.81 9.77
N ALA A 7 14.48 15.48 9.18
CA ALA A 7 13.26 16.26 9.36
C ALA A 7 12.07 15.34 9.52
N HIS A 8 11.18 15.70 10.42
CA HIS A 8 9.90 15.06 10.62
C HIS A 8 8.78 16.08 10.40
N ILE A 9 7.85 15.76 9.51
CA ILE A 9 6.71 16.63 9.19
C ILE A 9 5.44 15.82 9.36
N GLU A 10 4.55 16.31 10.20
CA GLU A 10 3.21 15.79 10.35
C GLU A 10 2.28 16.55 9.39
N THR A 11 1.53 15.80 8.59
CA THR A 11 0.59 16.36 7.62
C THR A 11 -0.60 15.44 7.43
N ALA A 12 -1.72 15.99 6.94
CA ALA A 12 -2.87 15.18 6.56
C ALA A 12 -2.49 14.28 5.36
N PRO A 13 -3.01 13.04 5.30
CA PRO A 13 -2.76 12.15 4.17
C PRO A 13 -3.45 12.65 2.90
N ASP A 14 -2.86 12.36 1.76
CA ASP A 14 -3.41 12.64 0.43
C ASP A 14 -4.20 11.45 -0.11
N LEU A 15 -3.88 10.24 0.34
CA LEU A 15 -4.38 8.99 -0.18
C LEU A 15 -4.75 8.02 0.93
N ALA A 16 -5.79 7.24 0.68
CA ALA A 16 -6.14 6.05 1.46
C ALA A 16 -6.06 4.82 0.57
N ARG A 17 -5.23 3.84 0.92
CA ARG A 17 -5.12 2.57 0.22
C ARG A 17 -5.86 1.48 0.98
N ILE A 18 -6.62 0.66 0.26
CA ILE A 18 -7.23 -0.57 0.77
C ILE A 18 -6.82 -1.73 -0.12
N ASP A 19 -6.58 -2.89 0.48
CA ASP A 19 -6.31 -4.14 -0.21
C ASP A 19 -7.50 -5.10 -0.02
N ILE A 20 -7.93 -5.69 -1.12
CA ILE A 20 -9.09 -6.57 -1.15
C ILE A 20 -8.63 -7.95 -1.60
N THR A 21 -8.92 -8.96 -0.80
CA THR A 21 -8.64 -10.36 -1.11
C THR A 21 -9.96 -11.08 -1.34
N LEU A 22 -10.11 -11.63 -2.54
CA LEU A 22 -11.25 -12.46 -2.95
C LEU A 22 -10.82 -13.92 -2.99
N THR A 23 -11.65 -14.81 -2.47
CA THR A 23 -11.37 -16.25 -2.48
C THR A 23 -12.51 -17.03 -3.13
N ALA A 24 -12.15 -18.18 -3.72
CA ALA A 24 -13.10 -19.17 -4.20
C ALA A 24 -12.57 -20.58 -3.89
N ARG A 25 -13.45 -21.51 -3.58
CA ARG A 25 -13.13 -22.93 -3.34
C ARG A 25 -14.11 -23.83 -4.05
N GLY A 26 -13.60 -24.92 -4.60
CA GLY A 26 -14.43 -25.90 -5.27
C GLY A 26 -13.66 -27.18 -5.63
N THR A 27 -14.36 -28.23 -5.97
CA THR A 27 -13.79 -29.53 -6.37
C THR A 27 -13.38 -29.54 -7.85
N ASP A 28 -13.98 -28.67 -8.67
CA ASP A 28 -13.66 -28.52 -10.09
C ASP A 28 -12.90 -27.23 -10.35
N ARG A 29 -11.79 -27.34 -11.10
CA ARG A 29 -10.89 -26.23 -11.42
C ARG A 29 -11.58 -25.12 -12.20
N HIS A 30 -12.34 -25.49 -13.24
CA HIS A 30 -13.00 -24.51 -14.11
C HIS A 30 -14.11 -23.76 -13.39
N THR A 31 -14.91 -24.46 -12.61
CA THR A 31 -15.98 -23.87 -11.82
C THR A 31 -15.40 -22.91 -10.76
N THR A 32 -14.32 -23.30 -10.09
CA THR A 32 -13.63 -22.45 -9.09
C THR A 32 -13.07 -21.19 -9.73
N LEU A 33 -12.44 -21.31 -10.90
CA LEU A 33 -11.91 -20.16 -11.64
C LEU A 33 -13.02 -19.21 -12.10
N ASN A 34 -14.13 -19.77 -12.63
CA ASN A 34 -15.28 -18.97 -13.07
C ASN A 34 -15.92 -18.21 -11.87
N ASP A 35 -16.04 -18.86 -10.72
CA ASP A 35 -16.56 -18.21 -9.51
C ASP A 35 -15.65 -17.09 -9.03
N LEU A 36 -14.32 -17.33 -9.01
CA LEU A 36 -13.35 -16.30 -8.67
C LEU A 36 -13.40 -15.11 -9.63
N THR A 37 -13.50 -15.37 -10.93
CA THR A 37 -13.60 -14.32 -11.96
C THR A 37 -14.86 -13.48 -11.77
N ARG A 38 -16.00 -14.14 -11.52
CA ARG A 38 -17.27 -13.45 -11.26
C ARG A 38 -17.17 -12.55 -10.03
N ARG A 39 -16.61 -13.05 -8.90
CA ARG A 39 -16.39 -12.28 -7.68
C ARG A 39 -15.47 -11.08 -7.93
N ASN A 40 -14.39 -11.31 -8.65
CA ASN A 40 -13.46 -10.23 -9.02
C ASN A 40 -14.16 -9.13 -9.85
N THR A 41 -14.96 -9.51 -10.84
CA THR A 41 -15.74 -8.54 -11.63
C THR A 41 -16.72 -7.76 -10.75
N THR A 42 -17.45 -8.43 -9.86
CA THR A 42 -18.40 -7.78 -8.94
C THR A 42 -17.70 -6.76 -8.05
N ALA A 43 -16.55 -7.12 -7.47
CA ALA A 43 -15.76 -6.21 -6.63
C ALA A 43 -15.22 -5.01 -7.43
N LEU A 44 -14.67 -5.26 -8.63
CA LEU A 44 -14.19 -4.20 -9.52
C LEU A 44 -15.30 -3.22 -9.90
N ASP A 45 -16.48 -3.71 -10.26
CA ASP A 45 -17.62 -2.87 -10.66
C ASP A 45 -18.14 -2.05 -9.47
N LEU A 46 -18.16 -2.65 -8.27
CA LEU A 46 -18.50 -1.95 -7.05
C LEU A 46 -17.52 -0.81 -6.79
N ILE A 47 -16.21 -1.05 -6.85
CA ILE A 47 -15.19 -0.01 -6.61
C ILE A 47 -15.30 1.09 -7.68
N ARG A 48 -15.42 0.73 -8.95
CA ARG A 48 -15.57 1.69 -10.06
C ARG A 48 -16.81 2.57 -9.95
N SER A 49 -17.87 2.08 -9.29
CA SER A 49 -19.10 2.85 -9.08
C SER A 49 -18.90 4.10 -8.23
N TYR A 50 -17.81 4.18 -7.46
CA TYR A 50 -17.43 5.36 -6.68
C TYR A 50 -16.72 6.45 -7.51
N GLY A 51 -16.48 6.18 -8.79
CA GLY A 51 -16.05 7.19 -9.77
C GLY A 51 -14.80 7.97 -9.35
N PRO A 52 -14.89 9.32 -9.27
CA PRO A 52 -13.72 10.16 -9.05
C PRO A 52 -13.10 10.05 -7.65
N ALA A 53 -13.76 9.40 -6.70
CA ALA A 53 -13.17 9.13 -5.39
C ALA A 53 -12.02 8.12 -5.47
N ILE A 54 -12.01 7.27 -6.51
CA ILE A 54 -10.98 6.28 -6.78
C ILE A 54 -9.88 6.91 -7.62
N ASP A 55 -8.66 6.94 -7.10
CA ASP A 55 -7.47 7.42 -7.81
C ASP A 55 -6.88 6.31 -8.68
N THR A 56 -6.61 5.14 -8.07
CA THR A 56 -6.11 3.96 -8.79
C THR A 56 -6.85 2.71 -8.35
N LEU A 57 -7.00 1.77 -9.28
CA LEU A 57 -7.55 0.46 -9.05
C LEU A 57 -6.71 -0.56 -9.82
N GLU A 58 -6.04 -1.43 -9.08
CA GLU A 58 -5.12 -2.42 -9.62
C GLU A 58 -5.58 -3.83 -9.26
N THR A 59 -5.47 -4.74 -10.23
CA THR A 59 -5.57 -6.19 -9.98
C THR A 59 -4.16 -6.74 -10.01
N SER A 60 -3.67 -7.28 -8.88
CA SER A 60 -2.30 -7.74 -8.82
C SER A 60 -2.18 -9.20 -9.22
N THR A 61 -2.65 -10.14 -8.43
CA THR A 61 -2.39 -11.55 -8.64
C THR A 61 -3.70 -12.35 -8.61
N LEU A 62 -3.85 -13.26 -9.58
CA LEU A 62 -4.87 -14.30 -9.55
C LEU A 62 -4.16 -15.65 -9.48
N THR A 63 -4.41 -16.39 -8.42
CA THR A 63 -3.79 -17.69 -8.15
C THR A 63 -4.86 -18.76 -8.02
N LEU A 64 -4.58 -19.94 -8.57
CA LEU A 64 -5.42 -21.12 -8.41
C LEU A 64 -4.54 -22.31 -8.06
N THR A 65 -4.65 -22.82 -6.82
CA THR A 65 -3.84 -23.92 -6.30
C THR A 65 -4.71 -25.13 -5.98
N PRO A 66 -4.28 -26.35 -6.33
CA PRO A 66 -4.92 -27.57 -5.87
C PRO A 66 -4.55 -27.81 -4.39
N GLU A 67 -5.55 -28.12 -3.57
CA GLU A 67 -5.37 -28.58 -2.19
C GLU A 67 -5.69 -30.08 -2.12
N LEU A 68 -4.76 -30.85 -1.57
CA LEU A 68 -4.94 -32.28 -1.32
C LEU A 68 -5.42 -32.47 0.13
N THR A 69 -6.65 -32.91 0.29
CA THR A 69 -7.16 -33.27 1.62
C THR A 69 -7.06 -34.78 1.82
N ARG A 70 -6.27 -35.21 2.79
CA ARG A 70 -6.20 -36.64 3.20
C ARG A 70 -7.39 -36.95 4.06
N HIS A 71 -8.25 -37.87 3.60
CA HIS A 71 -9.23 -38.53 4.45
C HIS A 71 -8.65 -39.84 5.01
N SER A 72 -9.09 -40.24 6.21
CA SER A 72 -8.58 -41.37 6.98
C SER A 72 -8.71 -42.77 6.29
N ARG A 73 -9.27 -42.84 5.09
CA ARG A 73 -9.43 -44.05 4.26
C ARG A 73 -8.64 -44.00 2.94
N GLY A 74 -7.66 -43.11 2.80
CA GLY A 74 -6.82 -43.08 1.60
C GLY A 74 -7.42 -42.41 0.36
N GLU A 75 -8.65 -41.89 0.42
CA GLU A 75 -9.23 -41.09 -0.66
C GLU A 75 -8.62 -39.65 -0.65
N HIS A 76 -8.05 -39.28 -1.75
CA HIS A 76 -7.53 -37.89 -1.97
C HIS A 76 -8.65 -37.08 -2.64
N ILE A 77 -9.26 -36.18 -1.89
CA ILE A 77 -10.19 -35.21 -2.44
C ILE A 77 -9.35 -34.00 -2.90
N HIS A 78 -9.35 -33.72 -4.21
CA HIS A 78 -8.73 -32.53 -4.78
C HIS A 78 -9.70 -31.36 -4.64
N THR A 79 -9.36 -30.39 -3.82
CA THR A 79 -10.06 -29.12 -3.74
C THR A 79 -9.18 -28.06 -4.42
N HIS A 80 -9.78 -27.19 -5.18
CA HIS A 80 -9.11 -26.03 -5.78
C HIS A 80 -9.39 -24.80 -4.93
N HIS A 81 -8.33 -24.08 -4.57
CA HIS A 81 -8.41 -22.81 -3.88
C HIS A 81 -7.92 -21.68 -4.81
N GLY A 82 -8.81 -20.73 -5.07
CA GLY A 82 -8.53 -19.56 -5.88
C GLY A 82 -8.45 -18.31 -5.02
N THR A 83 -7.50 -17.43 -5.33
CA THR A 83 -7.35 -16.13 -4.66
C THR A 83 -7.08 -15.04 -5.70
N ALA A 84 -7.76 -13.91 -5.57
CA ALA A 84 -7.49 -12.70 -6.35
C ALA A 84 -7.27 -11.52 -5.40
N HIS A 85 -6.31 -10.68 -5.73
CA HIS A 85 -5.98 -9.49 -4.96
C HIS A 85 -6.24 -8.24 -5.78
N LEU A 86 -6.94 -7.28 -5.17
CA LEU A 86 -7.17 -5.94 -5.70
C LEU A 86 -6.60 -4.92 -4.74
N THR A 87 -6.06 -3.85 -5.28
CA THR A 87 -5.65 -2.68 -4.50
C THR A 87 -6.39 -1.46 -5.04
N ALA A 88 -7.08 -0.75 -4.17
CA ALA A 88 -7.73 0.50 -4.51
C ALA A 88 -7.14 1.64 -3.68
N THR A 89 -6.85 2.77 -4.34
CA THR A 89 -6.39 3.99 -3.70
C THR A 89 -7.43 5.09 -3.91
N LEU A 90 -7.79 5.77 -2.84
CA LEU A 90 -8.81 6.81 -2.82
C LEU A 90 -8.21 8.16 -2.49
N THR A 91 -8.73 9.21 -3.13
CA THR A 91 -8.43 10.62 -2.84
C THR A 91 -9.53 11.31 -2.07
N ASP A 92 -10.77 10.86 -2.23
CA ASP A 92 -11.90 11.30 -1.41
C ASP A 92 -12.20 10.23 -0.35
N PHE A 93 -12.05 10.61 0.92
CA PHE A 93 -12.23 9.69 2.04
C PHE A 93 -13.68 9.62 2.53
N THR A 94 -14.54 10.50 2.03
CA THR A 94 -15.96 10.57 2.43
C THR A 94 -16.66 9.22 2.21
N PRO A 95 -16.56 8.56 1.04
CA PRO A 95 -17.23 7.29 0.79
C PRO A 95 -16.45 6.06 1.27
N LEU A 96 -15.25 6.23 1.85
CA LEU A 96 -14.34 5.12 2.19
C LEU A 96 -15.00 4.10 3.13
N GLY A 97 -15.65 4.56 4.19
CA GLY A 97 -16.31 3.69 5.17
C GLY A 97 -17.44 2.86 4.55
N GLU A 98 -18.26 3.49 3.69
CA GLU A 98 -19.32 2.79 2.96
C GLU A 98 -18.74 1.76 1.99
N LEU A 99 -17.71 2.13 1.23
CA LEU A 99 -17.04 1.22 0.29
C LEU A 99 -16.50 -0.01 0.99
N ILE A 100 -15.76 0.17 2.10
CA ILE A 100 -15.22 -0.94 2.90
C ILE A 100 -16.34 -1.86 3.37
N THR A 101 -17.43 -1.31 3.90
CA THR A 101 -18.57 -2.09 4.37
C THR A 101 -19.20 -2.90 3.25
N ARG A 102 -19.47 -2.28 2.11
CA ARG A 102 -20.08 -2.96 0.95
C ARG A 102 -19.17 -4.04 0.35
N LEU A 103 -17.84 -3.83 0.36
CA LEU A 103 -16.88 -4.85 -0.07
C LEU A 103 -16.83 -6.02 0.91
N ALA A 104 -16.84 -5.73 2.21
CA ALA A 104 -16.84 -6.77 3.26
C ALA A 104 -18.13 -7.59 3.29
N ASP A 105 -19.25 -7.06 2.81
CA ASP A 105 -20.52 -7.77 2.65
C ASP A 105 -20.52 -8.77 1.46
N LEU A 106 -19.55 -8.69 0.57
CA LEU A 106 -19.39 -9.66 -0.52
C LEU A 106 -18.86 -10.99 0.03
N ASP A 107 -19.46 -12.08 -0.41
CA ASP A 107 -19.08 -13.45 0.01
C ASP A 107 -17.58 -13.72 -0.25
N LEU A 108 -16.91 -14.33 0.74
CA LEU A 108 -15.52 -14.75 0.66
C LEU A 108 -14.56 -13.60 0.26
N THR A 109 -14.88 -12.40 0.74
CA THR A 109 -14.12 -11.18 0.51
C THR A 109 -13.55 -10.69 1.84
N ARG A 110 -12.27 -10.34 1.82
CA ARG A 110 -11.57 -9.70 2.94
C ARG A 110 -11.07 -8.35 2.49
N VAL A 111 -11.23 -7.34 3.33
CA VAL A 111 -10.72 -5.99 3.10
C VAL A 111 -9.75 -5.64 4.22
N ASP A 112 -8.56 -5.23 3.87
CA ASP A 112 -7.51 -4.78 4.78
C ASP A 112 -7.22 -3.28 4.53
N GLY A 113 -6.86 -2.54 5.59
CA GLY A 113 -6.62 -1.10 5.57
C GLY A 113 -7.72 -0.32 6.32
N PRO A 114 -7.87 0.98 6.11
CA PRO A 114 -7.10 1.80 5.16
C PRO A 114 -5.67 2.09 5.65
N TRP A 115 -4.74 2.16 4.71
CA TRP A 115 -3.40 2.71 4.95
C TRP A 115 -3.34 4.12 4.40
N TRP A 116 -3.00 5.05 5.26
CA TRP A 116 -2.91 6.47 4.94
C TRP A 116 -1.51 6.80 4.42
N THR A 117 -1.43 7.50 3.29
CA THR A 117 -0.15 7.83 2.66
C THR A 117 -0.20 9.17 1.96
N LEU A 118 0.97 9.66 1.57
CA LEU A 118 1.12 10.84 0.75
C LEU A 118 1.36 10.44 -0.71
N ARG A 119 0.91 11.26 -1.65
CA ARG A 119 1.29 11.12 -3.05
C ARG A 119 2.81 11.24 -3.20
N PRO A 120 3.43 10.49 -4.12
CA PRO A 120 4.85 10.68 -4.43
C PRO A 120 5.21 12.12 -4.82
N THR A 121 4.24 12.85 -5.41
CA THR A 121 4.37 14.24 -5.82
C THR A 121 3.99 15.25 -4.73
N SER A 122 3.65 14.81 -3.52
CA SER A 122 3.26 15.71 -2.43
C SER A 122 4.37 16.72 -2.13
N PRO A 123 4.05 18.02 -2.01
CA PRO A 123 5.03 19.07 -1.67
C PRO A 123 5.68 18.85 -0.30
N THR A 124 5.04 18.07 0.57
CA THR A 124 5.56 17.72 1.90
C THR A 124 6.90 16.98 1.81
N HIS A 125 7.09 16.11 0.82
CA HIS A 125 8.38 15.44 0.61
C HIS A 125 9.50 16.44 0.32
N THR A 126 9.23 17.45 -0.52
CA THR A 126 10.20 18.51 -0.82
C THR A 126 10.48 19.38 0.40
N GLN A 127 9.46 19.68 1.19
CA GLN A 127 9.60 20.46 2.42
C GLN A 127 10.46 19.69 3.44
N ALA A 128 10.22 18.40 3.62
CA ALA A 128 11.00 17.55 4.52
C ALA A 128 12.49 17.52 4.12
N ARG A 129 12.77 17.28 2.83
CA ARG A 129 14.16 17.31 2.33
C ARG A 129 14.85 18.65 2.58
N ARG A 130 14.17 19.77 2.29
CA ARG A 130 14.73 21.11 2.56
C ARG A 130 15.03 21.30 4.05
N GLN A 131 14.12 20.90 4.92
CA GLN A 131 14.32 21.03 6.36
C GLN A 131 15.45 20.14 6.86
N ALA A 132 15.57 18.90 6.36
CA ALA A 132 16.68 18.02 6.70
C ALA A 132 18.03 18.62 6.31
N VAL A 133 18.14 19.20 5.11
CA VAL A 133 19.35 19.90 4.66
C VAL A 133 19.67 21.11 5.56
N HIS A 134 18.66 21.94 5.92
CA HIS A 134 18.87 23.06 6.82
C HIS A 134 19.35 22.58 8.21
N ASN A 135 18.79 21.51 8.74
CA ASN A 135 19.21 20.93 10.01
C ASN A 135 20.65 20.42 9.96
N ALA A 136 21.05 19.77 8.85
CA ALA A 136 22.44 19.35 8.65
C ALA A 136 23.41 20.53 8.64
N ILE A 137 23.08 21.59 7.88
CA ILE A 137 23.90 22.79 7.78
C ILE A 137 24.01 23.48 9.13
N HIS A 138 22.91 23.60 9.88
CA HIS A 138 22.92 24.18 11.21
C HIS A 138 23.85 23.40 12.15
N ARG A 139 23.69 22.09 12.20
CA ARG A 139 24.55 21.21 13.00
C ARG A 139 26.02 21.31 12.61
N ALA A 140 26.33 21.39 11.31
CA ALA A 140 27.69 21.57 10.83
C ALA A 140 28.30 22.90 11.28
N ARG A 141 27.54 24.01 11.26
CA ARG A 141 27.96 25.32 11.73
C ARG A 141 28.23 25.30 13.24
N ASP A 142 27.39 24.67 14.03
CA ASP A 142 27.57 24.56 15.48
C ASP A 142 28.90 23.87 15.80
N TYR A 143 29.22 22.76 15.11
CA TYR A 143 30.49 22.07 15.29
C TYR A 143 31.68 22.90 14.83
N ALA A 144 31.58 23.56 13.70
CA ALA A 144 32.68 24.46 13.20
C ALA A 144 32.92 25.55 14.20
N HIS A 145 31.90 26.23 14.69
CA HIS A 145 32.00 27.28 15.70
C HIS A 145 32.62 26.77 17.02
N ALA A 146 32.21 25.61 17.49
CA ALA A 146 32.77 25.00 18.69
C ALA A 146 34.28 24.68 18.56
N LEU A 147 34.75 24.42 17.32
CA LEU A 147 36.15 24.18 17.00
C LEU A 147 36.93 25.47 16.67
N GLY A 148 36.29 26.63 16.73
CA GLY A 148 36.90 27.92 16.38
C GLY A 148 37.19 28.06 14.89
N THR A 149 36.42 27.37 14.03
CA THR A 149 36.56 27.40 12.56
C THR A 149 35.23 27.77 11.91
N GLU A 150 35.25 27.96 10.59
CA GLU A 150 34.06 28.19 9.76
C GLU A 150 33.89 27.07 8.74
N LEU A 151 32.66 26.93 8.21
CA LEU A 151 32.40 26.04 7.08
C LEU A 151 32.93 26.69 5.81
N ASP A 152 33.62 25.92 4.97
CA ASP A 152 34.18 26.38 3.70
C ASP A 152 33.27 25.90 2.54
N ALA A 153 33.30 24.65 2.17
CA ALA A 153 32.58 24.11 1.01
C ALA A 153 31.87 22.81 1.33
N LEU A 154 30.76 22.57 0.59
CA LEU A 154 30.11 21.26 0.56
C LEU A 154 30.97 20.33 -0.29
N LEU A 155 31.38 19.20 0.31
CA LEU A 155 32.18 18.18 -0.38
C LEU A 155 31.30 17.07 -0.94
N GLU A 156 30.28 16.67 -0.21
CA GLU A 156 29.41 15.56 -0.57
C GLU A 156 28.01 15.75 0.05
N LEU A 157 26.98 15.39 -0.69
CA LEU A 157 25.61 15.27 -0.21
C LEU A 157 25.09 13.89 -0.63
N ASP A 158 24.71 13.08 0.36
CA ASP A 158 24.08 11.79 0.15
C ASP A 158 22.65 11.82 0.74
N ASP A 159 21.66 11.43 -0.07
CA ASP A 159 20.25 11.33 0.34
C ASP A 159 19.94 9.86 0.58
N THR A 160 20.33 9.36 1.75
CA THR A 160 19.97 8.00 2.19
C THR A 160 18.61 8.03 2.88
N THR A 161 17.62 7.39 2.26
CA THR A 161 16.37 7.08 2.96
C THR A 161 16.68 6.04 4.04
N PRO A 162 16.35 6.26 5.31
CA PRO A 162 16.43 5.19 6.30
C PRO A 162 15.40 4.12 5.91
N ASP A 163 15.85 2.86 5.81
CA ASP A 163 15.02 1.67 5.68
C ASP A 163 14.05 1.52 6.87
#